data_37f805eeda9473cdb90bb78fb86ec37c
#
_entry.id   37f805eeda9473cdb90bb78fb86ec37c
#
_cell.length_a   1.000
_cell.length_b   1.000
_cell.length_c   1.000
_cell.angle_alpha   90.00
_cell.angle_beta   90.00
_cell.angle_gamma   90.00
#
_symmetry.space_group_name_H-M   'P 1'
#
loop_
_entity.id
_entity.type
_entity.pdbx_description
1 polymer ?
#
loop_
_entity_poly.entity_id
_entity_poly.type
_entity_poly.pdbx_seq_one_letter_code
_entity_poly.pdbx_strand_id
1 'polypeptide(L)'
;MDHTANLPKLYALRFFSSLIPAYVIERLFWEERGMTIQMVVYTEIIYALTIVLLEVPTGIMADKCGRKKMLVLSSLLGCSEFLILLYATEFWHFALVVFLAGVSRSASSGSENALLYDSLKLQGKTNLFEKQLGRLNACDFVSAILAALCGSLLASKYGYELNYWISLGSALIALVLSLLLIEPAAEDSTSLEEVIPFKTYVAVSLRFFRTNPSVTLVMLSAMVTGAAMGYIEEFWQLYVSRLGMPVVYFGVLSAAIMLLQLPGNLMAHVLLRWISYRALIFMVMGVFAVGFTYVAFSMDFIGLTAMLIICLFSGVMEPIATGYLHHRINSSMRATIDSFQSLGENLVHTFAGLGFGYFASKYDVFGGYGFIAMLCCAFLVWFIGASRKIEQ
;
A
#
# COMPACT_ATOMS: atom_id res chain seq x y z
N MET A 1 34.12 -1.07 -12.37
CA MET A 1 33.54 -0.86 -11.01
C MET A 1 32.88 -2.15 -10.56
N ASP A 2 33.02 -2.51 -9.31
CA ASP A 2 32.54 -3.81 -8.81
C ASP A 2 31.03 -3.75 -8.56
N HIS A 3 30.21 -4.18 -9.52
CA HIS A 3 28.76 -4.20 -9.44
C HIS A 3 28.22 -5.24 -8.41
N THR A 4 29.10 -6.09 -7.87
CA THR A 4 28.74 -7.01 -6.78
C THR A 4 28.39 -6.25 -5.49
N ALA A 5 28.89 -5.00 -5.35
CA ALA A 5 28.64 -4.14 -4.20
C ALA A 5 27.24 -3.52 -4.14
N ASN A 6 26.41 -3.59 -5.22
CA ASN A 6 25.06 -3.01 -5.21
C ASN A 6 24.10 -3.81 -4.33
N LEU A 7 24.17 -5.13 -4.34
CA LEU A 7 23.22 -5.98 -3.63
C LEU A 7 23.20 -5.72 -2.10
N PRO A 8 24.33 -5.72 -1.36
CA PRO A 8 24.30 -5.39 0.06
C PRO A 8 23.87 -3.94 0.34
N LYS A 9 24.17 -3.00 -0.56
CA LYS A 9 23.71 -1.61 -0.44
C LYS A 9 22.19 -1.49 -0.62
N LEU A 10 21.61 -2.26 -1.54
CA LEU A 10 20.15 -2.30 -1.73
C LEU A 10 19.44 -2.88 -0.49
N TYR A 11 20.00 -3.93 0.12
CA TYR A 11 19.46 -4.44 1.39
C TYR A 11 19.49 -3.39 2.49
N ALA A 12 20.64 -2.71 2.65
CA ALA A 12 20.78 -1.66 3.66
C ALA A 12 19.86 -0.46 3.33
N LEU A 13 19.78 -0.05 2.05
CA LEU A 13 18.88 1.01 1.60
C LEU A 13 17.43 0.66 1.96
N ARG A 14 16.95 -0.53 1.58
CA ARG A 14 15.59 -0.99 1.87
C ARG A 14 15.33 -1.04 3.37
N PHE A 15 16.28 -1.56 4.15
CA PHE A 15 16.17 -1.62 5.60
C PHE A 15 15.98 -0.23 6.22
N PHE A 16 16.84 0.73 5.89
CA PHE A 16 16.75 2.07 6.48
C PHE A 16 15.60 2.90 5.89
N SER A 17 15.19 2.68 4.66
CA SER A 17 14.00 3.32 4.10
C SER A 17 12.70 2.87 4.79
N SER A 18 12.68 1.69 5.38
CA SER A 18 11.52 1.12 6.10
C SER A 18 11.65 1.18 7.62
N LEU A 19 12.85 1.55 8.14
CA LEU A 19 13.07 1.74 9.56
C LEU A 19 12.57 3.13 9.98
N ILE A 20 11.25 3.31 9.99
CA ILE A 20 10.58 4.59 10.23
C ILE A 20 9.69 4.50 11.47
N PRO A 21 10.24 4.78 12.67
CA PRO A 21 9.48 4.73 13.93
C PRO A 21 8.30 5.71 14.00
N ALA A 22 8.27 6.74 13.16
CA ALA A 22 7.18 7.71 13.13
C ALA A 22 5.86 7.10 12.63
N TYR A 23 5.88 6.13 11.72
CA TYR A 23 4.66 5.60 11.11
C TYR A 23 3.70 4.92 12.10
N VAL A 24 4.20 4.37 13.22
CA VAL A 24 3.34 3.72 14.22
C VAL A 24 2.48 4.69 15.03
N ILE A 25 2.82 5.99 15.01
CA ILE A 25 2.10 7.06 15.75
C ILE A 25 1.72 8.22 14.82
N GLU A 26 1.83 8.04 13.53
CA GLU A 26 1.71 9.12 12.56
C GLU A 26 0.39 9.88 12.67
N ARG A 27 -0.73 9.16 12.73
CA ARG A 27 -2.06 9.79 12.80
C ARG A 27 -2.33 10.49 14.11
N LEU A 28 -1.73 10.03 15.22
CA LEU A 28 -1.78 10.74 16.51
C LEU A 28 -0.98 12.04 16.46
N PHE A 29 0.22 12.00 15.88
CA PHE A 29 1.05 13.18 15.71
C PHE A 29 0.39 14.24 14.81
N TRP A 30 -0.26 13.80 13.73
CA TRP A 30 -0.97 14.72 12.83
C TRP A 30 -2.19 15.34 13.54
N GLU A 31 -2.92 14.55 14.32
CA GLU A 31 -4.05 15.03 15.12
C GLU A 31 -3.60 16.06 16.17
N GLU A 32 -2.48 15.84 16.89
CA GLU A 32 -1.91 16.83 17.80
C GLU A 32 -1.56 18.15 17.10
N ARG A 33 -1.25 18.12 15.82
CA ARG A 33 -0.94 19.27 14.98
C ARG A 33 -2.17 19.87 14.28
N GLY A 34 -3.37 19.48 14.69
CA GLY A 34 -4.64 20.05 14.23
C GLY A 34 -5.21 19.43 12.96
N MET A 35 -4.64 18.34 12.45
CA MET A 35 -5.21 17.61 11.32
C MET A 35 -6.46 16.84 11.74
N THR A 36 -7.56 17.08 11.06
CA THR A 36 -8.78 16.28 11.19
C THR A 36 -8.72 15.03 10.30
N ILE A 37 -9.51 14.01 10.62
CA ILE A 37 -9.63 12.80 9.80
C ILE A 37 -10.00 13.15 8.33
N GLN A 38 -10.87 14.14 8.14
CA GLN A 38 -11.24 14.60 6.80
C GLN A 38 -10.07 15.22 6.05
N MET A 39 -9.22 16.01 6.74
CA MET A 39 -7.99 16.57 6.15
C MET A 39 -7.00 15.46 5.76
N VAL A 40 -6.86 14.43 6.60
CA VAL A 40 -6.04 13.26 6.27
C VAL A 40 -6.55 12.57 5.01
N VAL A 41 -7.86 12.37 4.87
CA VAL A 41 -8.44 11.82 3.63
C VAL A 41 -8.11 12.68 2.40
N TYR A 42 -8.13 14.00 2.54
CA TYR A 42 -7.74 14.86 1.42
C TYR A 42 -6.26 14.72 1.06
N THR A 43 -5.39 14.53 2.05
CA THR A 43 -3.96 14.27 1.76
C THR A 43 -3.76 12.92 1.06
N GLU A 44 -4.51 11.87 1.43
CA GLU A 44 -4.48 10.58 0.74
C GLU A 44 -4.92 10.69 -0.73
N ILE A 45 -5.93 11.51 -1.01
CA ILE A 45 -6.35 11.79 -2.39
C ILE A 45 -5.24 12.50 -3.17
N ILE A 46 -4.55 13.49 -2.56
CA ILE A 46 -3.41 14.17 -3.19
C ILE A 46 -2.30 13.16 -3.50
N TYR A 47 -1.98 12.28 -2.55
CA TYR A 47 -0.98 11.21 -2.73
C TYR A 47 -1.33 10.28 -3.89
N ALA A 48 -2.55 9.75 -3.91
CA ALA A 48 -3.02 8.85 -4.96
C ALA A 48 -3.00 9.50 -6.34
N LEU A 49 -3.48 10.74 -6.46
CA LEU A 49 -3.45 11.50 -7.71
C LEU A 49 -2.02 11.76 -8.18
N THR A 50 -1.10 12.07 -7.27
CA THR A 50 0.31 12.30 -7.59
C THR A 50 0.94 11.04 -8.17
N ILE A 51 0.70 9.87 -7.58
CA ILE A 51 1.21 8.60 -8.10
C ILE A 51 0.64 8.32 -9.49
N VAL A 52 -0.67 8.40 -9.66
CA VAL A 52 -1.33 8.13 -10.96
C VAL A 52 -0.78 9.02 -12.07
N LEU A 53 -0.53 10.30 -11.78
CA LEU A 53 -0.02 11.25 -12.76
C LEU A 53 1.46 11.08 -13.06
N LEU A 54 2.26 10.67 -12.08
CA LEU A 54 3.72 10.68 -12.20
C LEU A 54 4.34 9.32 -12.47
N GLU A 55 3.64 8.20 -12.26
CA GLU A 55 4.21 6.85 -12.42
C GLU A 55 4.79 6.64 -13.82
N VAL A 56 4.08 7.01 -14.89
CA VAL A 56 4.57 6.89 -16.26
C VAL A 56 5.71 7.90 -16.56
N PRO A 57 5.58 9.20 -16.26
CA PRO A 57 6.68 10.15 -16.45
C PRO A 57 7.97 9.76 -15.71
N THR A 58 7.88 9.31 -14.46
CA THR A 58 9.07 8.93 -13.68
C THR A 58 9.71 7.65 -14.19
N GLY A 59 8.92 6.68 -14.69
CA GLY A 59 9.44 5.50 -15.38
C GLY A 59 10.28 5.87 -16.60
N ILE A 60 9.77 6.75 -17.46
CA ILE A 60 10.51 7.27 -18.62
C ILE A 60 11.78 8.03 -18.17
N MET A 61 11.70 8.78 -17.08
CA MET A 61 12.86 9.47 -16.51
C MET A 61 13.90 8.48 -15.98
N ALA A 62 13.47 7.38 -15.33
CA ALA A 62 14.37 6.34 -14.84
C ALA A 62 15.18 5.71 -15.98
N ASP A 63 14.53 5.41 -17.10
CA ASP A 63 15.21 4.85 -18.27
C ASP A 63 16.17 5.83 -18.96
N LYS A 64 15.83 7.13 -19.01
CA LYS A 64 16.66 8.16 -19.66
C LYS A 64 17.77 8.72 -18.76
N CYS A 65 17.46 8.97 -17.50
CA CYS A 65 18.38 9.64 -16.57
C CYS A 65 19.22 8.68 -15.75
N GLY A 66 18.78 7.42 -15.65
CA GLY A 66 19.39 6.38 -14.85
C GLY A 66 18.60 6.09 -13.56
N ARG A 67 18.56 4.82 -13.21
CA ARG A 67 17.75 4.27 -12.08
C ARG A 67 18.29 4.71 -10.71
N LYS A 68 19.61 4.77 -10.56
CA LYS A 68 20.26 5.31 -9.35
C LYS A 68 19.80 6.73 -9.05
N LYS A 69 19.75 7.61 -10.06
CA LYS A 69 19.35 9.02 -9.85
C LYS A 69 17.91 9.12 -9.35
N MET A 70 17.03 8.26 -9.83
CA MET A 70 15.65 8.21 -9.35
C MET A 70 15.56 7.74 -7.91
N LEU A 71 16.38 6.75 -7.50
CA LEU A 71 16.47 6.31 -6.11
C LEU A 71 17.06 7.39 -5.19
N VAL A 72 18.04 8.15 -5.67
CA VAL A 72 18.60 9.29 -4.92
C VAL A 72 17.54 10.38 -4.76
N LEU A 73 16.79 10.70 -5.82
CA LEU A 73 15.68 11.66 -5.74
C LEU A 73 14.62 11.20 -4.74
N SER A 74 14.21 9.95 -4.80
CA SER A 74 13.25 9.36 -3.86
C SER A 74 13.75 9.47 -2.41
N SER A 75 14.99 9.09 -2.13
CA SER A 75 15.58 9.17 -0.79
C SER A 75 15.69 10.62 -0.29
N LEU A 76 16.00 11.57 -1.18
CA LEU A 76 16.06 13.00 -0.83
C LEU A 76 14.68 13.53 -0.45
N LEU A 77 13.65 13.16 -1.21
CA LEU A 77 12.26 13.54 -0.92
C LEU A 77 11.77 12.92 0.38
N GLY A 78 12.16 11.66 0.68
CA GLY A 78 11.88 11.03 1.96
C GLY A 78 12.53 11.76 3.15
N CYS A 79 13.73 12.30 3.01
CA CYS A 79 14.32 13.18 4.04
C CYS A 79 13.50 14.47 4.21
N SER A 80 13.04 15.06 3.10
CA SER A 80 12.23 16.28 3.12
C SER A 80 10.89 16.08 3.83
N GLU A 81 10.29 14.90 3.69
CA GLU A 81 9.06 14.50 4.38
C GLU A 81 9.18 14.69 5.90
N PHE A 82 10.14 14.02 6.54
CA PHE A 82 10.31 14.09 7.99
C PHE A 82 10.75 15.46 8.46
N LEU A 83 11.58 16.16 7.68
CA LEU A 83 12.01 17.52 8.01
C LEU A 83 10.82 18.50 8.01
N ILE A 84 9.94 18.44 7.02
CA ILE A 84 8.76 19.31 6.96
C ILE A 84 7.78 18.95 8.07
N LEU A 85 7.52 17.64 8.32
CA LEU A 85 6.59 17.18 9.35
C LEU A 85 7.00 17.61 10.75
N LEU A 86 8.29 17.69 11.06
CA LEU A 86 8.75 18.21 12.37
C LEU A 86 8.28 19.64 12.65
N TYR A 87 8.09 20.45 11.63
CA TYR A 87 7.66 21.86 11.74
C TYR A 87 6.27 22.12 11.16
N ALA A 88 5.54 21.08 10.75
CA ALA A 88 4.22 21.20 10.17
C ALA A 88 3.20 21.67 11.22
N THR A 89 2.40 22.69 10.88
CA THR A 89 1.36 23.28 11.74
C THR A 89 0.05 23.53 10.98
N GLU A 90 0.10 23.55 9.64
CA GLU A 90 -1.01 23.90 8.79
C GLU A 90 -1.27 22.77 7.77
N PHE A 91 -2.52 22.59 7.37
CA PHE A 91 -2.91 21.59 6.37
C PHE A 91 -1.98 21.54 5.15
N TRP A 92 -1.54 22.70 4.65
CA TRP A 92 -0.71 22.78 3.43
C TRP A 92 0.69 22.20 3.62
N HIS A 93 1.24 22.17 4.83
CA HIS A 93 2.50 21.48 5.11
C HIS A 93 2.33 19.97 4.92
N PHE A 94 1.24 19.39 5.45
CA PHE A 94 0.93 17.97 5.27
C PHE A 94 0.59 17.65 3.82
N ALA A 95 -0.18 18.50 3.13
CA ALA A 95 -0.47 18.34 1.70
C ALA A 95 0.80 18.36 0.85
N LEU A 96 1.76 19.23 1.14
CA LEU A 96 3.07 19.27 0.49
C LEU A 96 3.86 17.98 0.75
N VAL A 97 3.88 17.52 1.99
CA VAL A 97 4.58 16.28 2.39
C VAL A 97 4.06 15.09 1.59
N VAL A 98 2.74 14.87 1.56
CA VAL A 98 2.17 13.72 0.85
C VAL A 98 2.31 13.84 -0.67
N PHE A 99 2.31 15.06 -1.21
CA PHE A 99 2.65 15.30 -2.62
C PHE A 99 4.10 14.87 -2.89
N LEU A 100 5.08 15.31 -2.07
CA LEU A 100 6.48 14.91 -2.21
C LEU A 100 6.68 13.41 -1.98
N ALA A 101 5.96 12.81 -1.05
CA ALA A 101 5.94 11.36 -0.83
C ALA A 101 5.40 10.61 -2.06
N GLY A 102 4.35 11.12 -2.71
CA GLY A 102 3.84 10.58 -3.97
C GLY A 102 4.87 10.66 -5.11
N VAL A 103 5.58 11.79 -5.25
CA VAL A 103 6.70 11.93 -6.20
C VAL A 103 7.81 10.94 -5.87
N SER A 104 8.18 10.81 -4.60
CA SER A 104 9.19 9.87 -4.10
C SER A 104 8.81 8.42 -4.45
N ARG A 105 7.58 8.03 -4.17
CA ARG A 105 7.06 6.69 -4.46
C ARG A 105 7.09 6.39 -5.96
N SER A 106 6.63 7.32 -6.79
CA SER A 106 6.66 7.17 -8.25
C SER A 106 8.09 7.07 -8.79
N ALA A 107 9.04 7.83 -8.23
CA ALA A 107 10.45 7.79 -8.63
C ALA A 107 11.14 6.46 -8.24
N SER A 108 10.80 5.88 -7.10
CA SER A 108 11.36 4.59 -6.65
C SER A 108 10.67 3.39 -7.29
N SER A 109 9.39 3.51 -7.64
CA SER A 109 8.60 2.45 -8.27
C SER A 109 9.28 1.97 -9.55
N GLY A 110 9.48 0.66 -9.66
CA GLY A 110 10.19 0.07 -10.80
C GLY A 110 11.71 0.30 -10.82
N SER A 111 12.21 1.47 -10.42
CA SER A 111 13.64 1.81 -10.46
C SER A 111 14.49 0.87 -9.62
N GLU A 112 14.02 0.50 -8.42
CA GLU A 112 14.74 -0.39 -7.51
C GLU A 112 14.80 -1.82 -8.04
N ASN A 113 13.66 -2.35 -8.49
CA ASN A 113 13.58 -3.71 -9.05
C ASN A 113 14.42 -3.82 -10.32
N ALA A 114 14.39 -2.79 -11.15
CA ALA A 114 15.16 -2.74 -12.37
C ALA A 114 16.67 -2.63 -12.08
N LEU A 115 17.09 -1.81 -11.11
CA LEU A 115 18.49 -1.72 -10.69
C LEU A 115 18.99 -3.04 -10.09
N LEU A 116 18.16 -3.75 -9.33
CA LEU A 116 18.44 -5.09 -8.82
C LEU A 116 18.65 -6.06 -9.99
N TYR A 117 17.71 -6.10 -10.94
CA TYR A 117 17.76 -6.99 -12.09
C TYR A 117 19.03 -6.78 -12.91
N ASP A 118 19.34 -5.52 -13.25
CA ASP A 118 20.53 -5.19 -14.05
C ASP A 118 21.84 -5.49 -13.30
N SER A 119 21.86 -5.24 -11.98
CA SER A 119 23.02 -5.60 -11.15
C SER A 119 23.27 -7.11 -11.13
N LEU A 120 22.21 -7.93 -11.14
CA LEU A 120 22.32 -9.38 -11.25
C LEU A 120 22.67 -9.85 -12.66
N LYS A 121 22.16 -9.15 -13.69
CA LYS A 121 22.46 -9.43 -15.11
C LYS A 121 23.94 -9.27 -15.39
N LEU A 122 24.55 -8.19 -14.90
CA LEU A 122 26.00 -7.95 -15.02
C LEU A 122 26.86 -9.01 -14.30
N GLN A 123 26.30 -9.73 -13.33
CA GLN A 123 26.96 -10.83 -12.62
C GLN A 123 26.65 -12.21 -13.26
N GLY A 124 25.82 -12.27 -14.29
CA GLY A 124 25.36 -13.55 -14.87
C GLY A 124 24.44 -14.34 -13.93
N LYS A 125 23.75 -13.69 -12.99
CA LYS A 125 22.95 -14.31 -11.92
C LYS A 125 21.48 -13.93 -11.97
N THR A 126 20.92 -13.69 -13.15
CA THR A 126 19.51 -13.31 -13.32
C THR A 126 18.52 -14.35 -12.77
N ASN A 127 18.92 -15.62 -12.75
CA ASN A 127 18.15 -16.73 -12.16
C ASN A 127 17.96 -16.60 -10.63
N LEU A 128 18.62 -15.67 -9.98
CA LEU A 128 18.47 -15.39 -8.55
C LEU A 128 17.56 -14.16 -8.27
N PHE A 129 16.99 -13.54 -9.32
CA PHE A 129 16.22 -12.30 -9.17
C PHE A 129 15.06 -12.45 -8.19
N GLU A 130 14.19 -13.45 -8.37
CA GLU A 130 13.03 -13.68 -7.51
C GLU A 130 13.44 -13.98 -6.06
N LYS A 131 14.55 -14.72 -5.89
CA LYS A 131 15.09 -15.02 -4.56
C LYS A 131 15.60 -13.75 -3.86
N GLN A 132 16.28 -12.87 -4.59
CA GLN A 132 16.83 -11.63 -4.01
C GLN A 132 15.71 -10.61 -3.74
N LEU A 133 14.72 -10.52 -4.63
CA LEU A 133 13.54 -9.70 -4.43
C LEU A 133 12.74 -10.15 -3.20
N GLY A 134 12.51 -11.46 -3.05
CA GLY A 134 11.86 -12.01 -1.86
C GLY A 134 12.60 -11.70 -0.56
N ARG A 135 13.95 -11.71 -0.59
CA ARG A 135 14.76 -11.32 0.57
C ARG A 135 14.70 -9.82 0.86
N LEU A 136 14.66 -8.96 -0.17
CA LEU A 136 14.47 -7.51 -0.01
C LEU A 136 13.12 -7.22 0.64
N ASN A 137 12.05 -7.86 0.18
CA ASN A 137 10.73 -7.71 0.77
C ASN A 137 10.68 -8.22 2.24
N ALA A 138 11.37 -9.32 2.54
CA ALA A 138 11.49 -9.80 3.92
C ALA A 138 12.28 -8.82 4.81
N CYS A 139 13.33 -8.20 4.27
CA CYS A 139 14.11 -7.17 4.96
C CYS A 139 13.25 -5.93 5.28
N ASP A 140 12.47 -5.48 4.31
CA ASP A 140 11.48 -4.40 4.43
C ASP A 140 10.50 -4.69 5.57
N PHE A 141 9.89 -5.86 5.54
CA PHE A 141 8.92 -6.30 6.52
C PHE A 141 9.48 -6.37 7.95
N VAL A 142 10.67 -6.96 8.10
CA VAL A 142 11.37 -7.05 9.40
C VAL A 142 11.71 -5.66 9.93
N SER A 143 12.20 -4.77 9.05
CA SER A 143 12.52 -3.38 9.41
C SER A 143 11.30 -2.61 9.87
N ALA A 144 10.17 -2.73 9.16
CA ALA A 144 8.91 -2.07 9.53
C ALA A 144 8.37 -2.54 10.89
N ILE A 145 8.44 -3.86 11.18
CA ILE A 145 8.06 -4.40 12.49
C ILE A 145 8.98 -3.87 13.60
N LEU A 146 10.30 -3.87 13.38
CA LEU A 146 11.24 -3.31 14.35
C LEU A 146 10.98 -1.82 14.59
N ALA A 147 10.75 -1.06 13.53
CA ALA A 147 10.41 0.36 13.61
C ALA A 147 9.13 0.59 14.41
N ALA A 148 8.08 -0.20 14.19
CA ALA A 148 6.82 -0.08 14.92
C ALA A 148 6.98 -0.41 16.40
N LEU A 149 7.69 -1.50 16.75
CA LEU A 149 7.94 -1.89 18.14
C LEU A 149 8.78 -0.85 18.88
N CYS A 150 9.89 -0.42 18.28
CA CYS A 150 10.76 0.61 18.87
C CYS A 150 10.01 1.95 18.94
N GLY A 151 9.30 2.32 17.88
CA GLY A 151 8.58 3.60 17.78
C GLY A 151 7.51 3.76 18.85
N SER A 152 6.71 2.74 19.12
CA SER A 152 5.70 2.79 20.18
C SER A 152 6.31 2.94 21.58
N LEU A 153 7.43 2.24 21.84
CA LEU A 153 8.17 2.37 23.10
C LEU A 153 8.78 3.77 23.27
N LEU A 154 9.38 4.32 22.22
CA LEU A 154 9.95 5.66 22.22
C LEU A 154 8.86 6.72 22.41
N ALA A 155 7.78 6.63 21.65
CA ALA A 155 6.66 7.56 21.74
C ALA A 155 6.03 7.59 23.13
N SER A 156 5.89 6.43 23.78
CA SER A 156 5.30 6.34 25.12
C SER A 156 6.18 6.96 26.22
N LYS A 157 7.51 7.06 26.02
CA LYS A 157 8.46 7.57 27.01
C LYS A 157 8.89 9.01 26.75
N TYR A 158 9.05 9.38 25.49
CA TYR A 158 9.73 10.62 25.09
C TYR A 158 8.86 11.53 24.21
N GLY A 159 7.60 11.13 23.95
CA GLY A 159 6.71 11.87 23.05
C GLY A 159 6.95 11.53 21.58
N TYR A 160 6.11 12.09 20.71
CA TYR A 160 6.07 11.70 19.30
C TYR A 160 7.20 12.30 18.46
N GLU A 161 7.70 13.48 18.81
CA GLU A 161 8.71 14.19 18.00
C GLU A 161 10.03 13.41 17.86
N LEU A 162 10.45 12.68 18.91
CA LEU A 162 11.67 11.88 18.85
C LEU A 162 11.61 10.82 17.74
N ASN A 163 10.44 10.24 17.51
CA ASN A 163 10.24 9.26 16.44
C ASN A 163 10.51 9.89 15.06
N TYR A 164 10.09 11.15 14.85
CA TYR A 164 10.34 11.87 13.61
C TYR A 164 11.81 12.21 13.42
N TRP A 165 12.52 12.59 14.48
CA TRP A 165 13.97 12.81 14.43
C TRP A 165 14.75 11.53 14.09
N ILE A 166 14.37 10.39 14.67
CA ILE A 166 14.99 9.09 14.37
C ILE A 166 14.66 8.66 12.94
N SER A 167 13.42 8.87 12.50
CA SER A 167 12.98 8.59 11.12
C SER A 167 13.75 9.44 10.11
N LEU A 168 13.97 10.72 10.38
CA LEU A 168 14.85 11.58 9.58
C LEU A 168 16.28 11.03 9.52
N GLY A 169 16.83 10.59 10.66
CA GLY A 169 18.14 9.96 10.71
C GLY A 169 18.24 8.71 9.85
N SER A 170 17.22 7.86 9.90
CA SER A 170 17.12 6.65 9.06
C SER A 170 17.03 7.00 7.56
N ALA A 171 16.19 7.99 7.20
CA ALA A 171 16.07 8.50 5.83
C ALA A 171 17.40 9.09 5.31
N LEU A 172 18.16 9.82 6.16
CA LEU A 172 19.47 10.34 5.81
C LEU A 172 20.49 9.22 5.53
N ILE A 173 20.46 8.13 6.32
CA ILE A 173 21.28 6.94 6.05
C ILE A 173 20.87 6.33 4.70
N ALA A 174 19.57 6.19 4.44
CA ALA A 174 19.07 5.69 3.16
C ALA A 174 19.52 6.58 1.99
N LEU A 175 19.49 7.91 2.14
CA LEU A 175 20.01 8.85 1.14
C LEU A 175 21.51 8.63 0.88
N VAL A 176 22.33 8.50 1.91
CA VAL A 176 23.77 8.21 1.74
C VAL A 176 23.98 6.88 1.02
N LEU A 177 23.21 5.84 1.38
CA LEU A 177 23.30 4.53 0.72
C LEU A 177 22.89 4.61 -0.75
N SER A 178 21.85 5.38 -1.09
CA SER A 178 21.43 5.59 -2.47
C SER A 178 22.51 6.29 -3.31
N LEU A 179 23.22 7.26 -2.74
CA LEU A 179 24.35 7.94 -3.39
C LEU A 179 25.54 6.98 -3.64
N LEU A 180 25.72 5.98 -2.78
CA LEU A 180 26.79 4.97 -2.90
C LEU A 180 26.45 3.84 -3.89
N LEU A 181 25.21 3.75 -4.41
CA LEU A 181 24.86 2.81 -5.47
C LEU A 181 25.67 3.07 -6.73
N ILE A 182 25.85 2.04 -7.53
CA ILE A 182 26.55 2.13 -8.82
C ILE A 182 25.50 1.94 -9.91
N GLU A 183 25.38 2.92 -10.84
CA GLU A 183 24.50 2.79 -11.99
C GLU A 183 25.01 1.67 -12.89
N PRO A 184 24.23 0.63 -13.19
CA PRO A 184 24.58 -0.34 -14.21
C PRO A 184 24.65 0.36 -15.58
N ALA A 185 25.64 0.00 -16.40
CA ALA A 185 25.69 0.53 -17.74
C ALA A 185 24.42 0.12 -18.51
N ALA A 186 23.67 1.09 -18.99
CA ALA A 186 22.50 0.82 -19.81
C ALA A 186 22.95 0.13 -21.10
N GLU A 187 22.47 -1.08 -21.36
CA GLU A 187 22.45 -1.59 -22.73
C GLU A 187 21.39 -0.75 -23.47
N ASP A 188 21.73 -0.24 -24.65
CA ASP A 188 20.79 0.50 -25.50
C ASP A 188 19.55 -0.36 -25.81
N SER A 189 18.60 -0.32 -24.91
CA SER A 189 17.29 -0.94 -25.12
C SER A 189 16.46 0.01 -25.99
N THR A 190 16.74 -0.04 -27.29
CA THR A 190 15.91 0.57 -28.34
C THR A 190 14.63 -0.22 -28.61
N SER A 191 14.00 -0.79 -27.59
CA SER A 191 12.62 -1.23 -27.71
C SER A 191 11.73 -0.02 -27.43
N LEU A 192 11.43 0.73 -28.48
CA LEU A 192 10.26 1.61 -28.52
C LEU A 192 9.04 0.71 -28.34
N GLU A 193 8.61 0.44 -27.10
CA GLU A 193 7.27 -0.06 -26.88
C GLU A 193 6.33 0.99 -27.50
N GLU A 194 5.54 0.57 -28.49
CA GLU A 194 4.50 1.41 -29.08
C GLU A 194 3.61 1.90 -27.96
N VAL A 195 3.65 3.19 -27.67
CA VAL A 195 2.80 3.82 -26.65
C VAL A 195 1.37 3.73 -27.15
N ILE A 196 0.63 2.76 -26.65
CA ILE A 196 -0.80 2.60 -26.96
C ILE A 196 -1.50 3.90 -26.51
N PRO A 197 -2.25 4.59 -27.40
CA PRO A 197 -2.97 5.79 -27.02
C PRO A 197 -3.91 5.54 -25.84
N PHE A 198 -3.90 6.42 -24.86
CA PHE A 198 -4.71 6.28 -23.63
C PHE A 198 -6.18 5.93 -23.89
N LYS A 199 -6.79 6.53 -24.93
CA LYS A 199 -8.16 6.21 -25.33
C LYS A 199 -8.34 4.75 -25.75
N THR A 200 -7.39 4.20 -26.48
CA THR A 200 -7.41 2.78 -26.92
C THR A 200 -7.22 1.87 -25.72
N TYR A 201 -6.29 2.22 -24.83
CA TYR A 201 -6.05 1.53 -23.57
C TYR A 201 -7.34 1.40 -22.74
N VAL A 202 -8.02 2.52 -22.46
CA VAL A 202 -9.28 2.54 -21.70
C VAL A 202 -10.39 1.76 -22.43
N ALA A 203 -10.52 1.93 -23.76
CA ALA A 203 -11.55 1.25 -24.53
C ALA A 203 -11.39 -0.28 -24.53
N VAL A 204 -10.15 -0.78 -24.66
CA VAL A 204 -9.84 -2.22 -24.64
C VAL A 204 -10.12 -2.80 -23.25
N SER A 205 -9.68 -2.13 -22.18
CA SER A 205 -9.91 -2.56 -20.81
C SER A 205 -11.40 -2.59 -20.45
N LEU A 206 -12.15 -1.52 -20.75
CA LEU A 206 -13.61 -1.47 -20.53
C LEU A 206 -14.34 -2.56 -21.33
N ARG A 207 -13.94 -2.82 -22.56
CA ARG A 207 -14.51 -3.89 -23.36
C ARG A 207 -14.24 -5.25 -22.72
N PHE A 208 -13.00 -5.50 -22.26
CA PHE A 208 -12.65 -6.74 -21.60
C PHE A 208 -13.51 -6.99 -20.36
N PHE A 209 -13.64 -6.02 -19.46
CA PHE A 209 -14.46 -6.17 -18.26
C PHE A 209 -15.96 -6.32 -18.57
N ARG A 210 -16.49 -5.63 -19.57
CA ARG A 210 -17.88 -5.81 -20.01
C ARG A 210 -18.16 -7.20 -20.59
N THR A 211 -17.19 -7.78 -21.29
CA THR A 211 -17.34 -9.11 -21.89
C THR A 211 -17.06 -10.25 -20.94
N ASN A 212 -16.40 -9.95 -19.78
CA ASN A 212 -16.04 -10.93 -18.75
C ASN A 212 -16.66 -10.58 -17.39
N PRO A 213 -17.99 -10.71 -17.19
CA PRO A 213 -18.67 -10.26 -15.98
C PRO A 213 -18.20 -10.99 -14.71
N SER A 214 -17.76 -12.26 -14.83
CA SER A 214 -17.19 -13.00 -13.68
C SER A 214 -15.89 -12.38 -13.20
N VAL A 215 -14.99 -12.00 -14.14
CA VAL A 215 -13.72 -11.33 -13.81
C VAL A 215 -14.02 -9.97 -13.18
N THR A 216 -14.92 -9.21 -13.75
CA THR A 216 -15.32 -7.89 -13.23
C THR A 216 -15.82 -7.99 -11.79
N LEU A 217 -16.63 -9.00 -11.48
CA LEU A 217 -17.19 -9.18 -10.15
C LEU A 217 -16.12 -9.54 -9.11
N VAL A 218 -15.16 -10.42 -9.49
CA VAL A 218 -14.02 -10.79 -8.63
C VAL A 218 -13.12 -9.58 -8.39
N MET A 219 -12.83 -8.80 -9.44
CA MET A 219 -11.99 -7.61 -9.34
C MET A 219 -12.64 -6.51 -8.49
N LEU A 220 -13.94 -6.24 -8.67
CA LEU A 220 -14.67 -5.29 -7.84
C LEU A 220 -14.70 -5.73 -6.37
N SER A 221 -14.79 -7.04 -6.10
CA SER A 221 -14.70 -7.56 -4.74
C SER A 221 -13.32 -7.26 -4.11
N ALA A 222 -12.23 -7.45 -4.86
CA ALA A 222 -10.90 -7.13 -4.41
C ALA A 222 -10.70 -5.62 -4.21
N MET A 223 -11.22 -4.79 -5.11
CA MET A 223 -11.15 -3.32 -4.99
C MET A 223 -11.87 -2.82 -3.73
N VAL A 224 -13.09 -3.34 -3.46
CA VAL A 224 -13.86 -2.94 -2.26
C VAL A 224 -13.19 -3.41 -0.98
N THR A 225 -12.71 -4.66 -0.92
CA THR A 225 -12.02 -5.17 0.27
C THR A 225 -10.66 -4.51 0.45
N GLY A 226 -9.91 -4.26 -0.62
CA GLY A 226 -8.64 -3.55 -0.58
C GLY A 226 -8.80 -2.11 -0.09
N ALA A 227 -9.77 -1.37 -0.61
CA ALA A 227 -10.10 -0.03 -0.13
C ALA A 227 -10.50 -0.05 1.36
N ALA A 228 -11.36 -0.98 1.77
CA ALA A 228 -11.76 -1.11 3.17
C ALA A 228 -10.58 -1.43 4.09
N MET A 229 -9.67 -2.32 3.66
CA MET A 229 -8.45 -2.64 4.42
C MET A 229 -7.51 -1.43 4.52
N GLY A 230 -7.35 -0.67 3.45
CA GLY A 230 -6.55 0.56 3.45
C GLY A 230 -7.02 1.55 4.53
N TYR A 231 -8.34 1.68 4.79
CA TYR A 231 -8.85 2.51 5.87
C TYR A 231 -8.60 1.93 7.28
N ILE A 232 -8.42 0.62 7.43
CA ILE A 232 -7.88 0.07 8.68
C ILE A 232 -6.41 0.49 8.83
N GLU A 233 -5.58 0.24 7.83
CA GLU A 233 -4.15 0.56 7.86
C GLU A 233 -3.90 2.03 8.14
N GLU A 234 -4.76 2.90 7.64
CA GLU A 234 -4.67 4.34 7.77
C GLU A 234 -5.11 4.86 9.13
N PHE A 235 -6.22 4.36 9.69
CA PHE A 235 -6.89 4.95 10.84
C PHE A 235 -6.97 4.06 12.08
N TRP A 236 -6.35 2.87 12.09
CA TRP A 236 -6.34 2.00 13.27
C TRP A 236 -5.77 2.70 14.51
N GLN A 237 -4.78 3.58 14.33
CA GLN A 237 -4.14 4.31 15.42
C GLN A 237 -5.14 5.19 16.16
N LEU A 238 -5.93 5.96 15.42
CA LEU A 238 -6.99 6.80 16.00
C LEU A 238 -8.06 5.94 16.66
N TYR A 239 -8.46 4.83 16.01
CA TYR A 239 -9.44 3.91 16.57
C TYR A 239 -9.02 3.39 17.96
N VAL A 240 -7.83 2.82 18.08
CA VAL A 240 -7.37 2.26 19.37
C VAL A 240 -7.04 3.35 20.40
N SER A 241 -6.65 4.54 19.96
CA SER A 241 -6.51 5.71 20.84
C SER A 241 -7.85 6.10 21.45
N ARG A 242 -8.96 6.08 20.68
CA ARG A 242 -10.32 6.32 21.20
C ARG A 242 -10.79 5.24 22.18
N LEU A 243 -10.29 4.01 22.07
CA LEU A 243 -10.51 2.93 23.04
C LEU A 243 -9.68 3.10 24.32
N GLY A 244 -8.82 4.14 24.41
CA GLY A 244 -7.95 4.37 25.56
C GLY A 244 -6.74 3.43 25.62
N MET A 245 -6.35 2.79 24.51
CA MET A 245 -5.18 1.92 24.48
C MET A 245 -3.90 2.74 24.64
N PRO A 246 -3.02 2.40 25.60
CA PRO A 246 -1.71 3.05 25.73
C PRO A 246 -0.85 2.89 24.49
N VAL A 247 -0.18 3.96 24.08
CA VAL A 247 0.67 4.02 22.87
C VAL A 247 1.76 2.94 22.84
N VAL A 248 2.22 2.49 24.00
CA VAL A 248 3.22 1.42 24.12
C VAL A 248 2.80 0.12 23.41
N TYR A 249 1.50 -0.16 23.29
CA TYR A 249 0.97 -1.35 22.63
C TYR A 249 0.78 -1.18 21.11
N PHE A 250 0.90 0.04 20.58
CA PHE A 250 0.69 0.31 19.16
C PHE A 250 1.67 -0.45 18.26
N GLY A 251 2.92 -0.60 18.70
CA GLY A 251 3.91 -1.38 17.95
C GLY A 251 3.55 -2.86 17.83
N VAL A 252 3.05 -3.46 18.91
CA VAL A 252 2.59 -4.86 18.90
C VAL A 252 1.36 -5.01 18.01
N LEU A 253 0.43 -4.05 18.09
CA LEU A 253 -0.77 -4.07 17.26
C LEU A 253 -0.45 -3.86 15.77
N SER A 254 0.44 -2.91 15.45
CA SER A 254 0.94 -2.71 14.09
C SER A 254 1.55 -3.99 13.52
N ALA A 255 2.44 -4.63 14.29
CA ALA A 255 3.02 -5.91 13.90
C ALA A 255 1.94 -7.00 13.73
N ALA A 256 0.92 -7.04 14.59
CA ALA A 256 -0.19 -8.00 14.47
C ALA A 256 -1.01 -7.76 13.19
N ILE A 257 -1.35 -6.51 12.87
CA ILE A 257 -2.06 -6.15 11.63
C ILE A 257 -1.28 -6.62 10.40
N MET A 258 0.03 -6.38 10.37
CA MET A 258 0.90 -6.83 9.27
C MET A 258 1.01 -8.36 9.19
N LEU A 259 1.21 -9.03 10.32
CA LEU A 259 1.43 -10.48 10.36
C LEU A 259 0.15 -11.28 10.09
N LEU A 260 -1.02 -10.77 10.48
CA LEU A 260 -2.30 -11.46 10.29
C LEU A 260 -2.72 -11.59 8.82
N GLN A 261 -2.20 -10.76 7.93
CA GLN A 261 -2.46 -10.88 6.49
C GLN A 261 -1.70 -12.07 5.85
N LEU A 262 -0.55 -12.47 6.43
CA LEU A 262 0.31 -13.51 5.85
C LEU A 262 -0.36 -14.90 5.74
N PRO A 263 -1.07 -15.43 6.76
CA PRO A 263 -1.75 -16.70 6.63
C PRO A 263 -2.76 -16.74 5.48
N GLY A 264 -3.52 -15.66 5.29
CA GLY A 264 -4.46 -15.53 4.16
C GLY A 264 -3.76 -15.64 2.81
N ASN A 265 -2.69 -14.88 2.63
CA ASN A 265 -1.87 -14.91 1.41
C ASN A 265 -1.28 -16.30 1.12
N LEU A 266 -0.72 -16.95 2.14
CA LEU A 266 -0.09 -18.27 1.98
C LEU A 266 -1.09 -19.40 1.76
N MET A 267 -2.27 -19.31 2.38
CA MET A 267 -3.28 -20.37 2.35
C MET A 267 -4.30 -20.23 1.21
N ALA A 268 -4.35 -19.11 0.51
CA ALA A 268 -5.33 -18.84 -0.54
C ALA A 268 -5.43 -19.99 -1.56
N HIS A 269 -4.29 -20.52 -2.04
CA HIS A 269 -4.24 -21.63 -3.00
C HIS A 269 -4.73 -22.96 -2.40
N VAL A 270 -4.57 -23.17 -1.08
CA VAL A 270 -5.07 -24.38 -0.39
C VAL A 270 -6.58 -24.28 -0.21
N LEU A 271 -7.08 -23.10 0.16
CA LEU A 271 -8.51 -22.87 0.34
C LEU A 271 -9.28 -23.11 -0.95
N LEU A 272 -8.73 -22.69 -2.10
CA LEU A 272 -9.32 -22.91 -3.43
C LEU A 272 -9.43 -24.41 -3.84
N ARG A 273 -8.73 -25.31 -3.15
CA ARG A 273 -8.92 -26.77 -3.37
C ARG A 273 -10.22 -27.32 -2.76
N TRP A 274 -10.72 -26.63 -1.75
CA TRP A 274 -11.87 -27.08 -0.93
C TRP A 274 -13.09 -26.18 -1.10
N ILE A 275 -12.88 -24.92 -1.43
CA ILE A 275 -13.89 -23.87 -1.47
C ILE A 275 -13.87 -23.21 -2.84
N SER A 276 -15.03 -23.05 -3.49
CA SER A 276 -15.13 -22.34 -4.76
C SER A 276 -14.79 -20.86 -4.63
N TYR A 277 -14.29 -20.22 -5.69
CA TYR A 277 -14.03 -18.78 -5.73
C TYR A 277 -15.21 -17.96 -5.21
N ARG A 278 -16.42 -18.29 -5.66
CA ARG A 278 -17.66 -17.63 -5.22
C ARG A 278 -17.88 -17.70 -3.73
N ALA A 279 -17.77 -18.92 -3.13
CA ALA A 279 -18.00 -19.11 -1.72
C ALA A 279 -16.93 -18.45 -0.86
N LEU A 280 -15.68 -18.46 -1.31
CA LEU A 280 -14.57 -17.85 -0.60
C LEU A 280 -14.67 -16.29 -0.62
N ILE A 281 -15.00 -15.70 -1.75
CA ILE A 281 -15.25 -14.24 -1.85
C ILE A 281 -16.46 -13.87 -0.98
N PHE A 282 -17.55 -14.64 -1.03
CA PHE A 282 -18.73 -14.40 -0.20
C PHE A 282 -18.38 -14.45 1.30
N MET A 283 -17.56 -15.40 1.72
CA MET A 283 -17.12 -15.51 3.11
C MET A 283 -16.29 -14.30 3.53
N VAL A 284 -15.30 -13.89 2.72
CA VAL A 284 -14.45 -12.71 3.00
C VAL A 284 -15.31 -11.44 3.06
N MET A 285 -16.18 -11.22 2.07
CA MET A 285 -17.10 -10.07 2.07
C MET A 285 -18.04 -10.06 3.26
N GLY A 286 -18.51 -11.24 3.71
CA GLY A 286 -19.32 -11.39 4.92
C GLY A 286 -18.55 -11.00 6.18
N VAL A 287 -17.30 -11.45 6.31
CA VAL A 287 -16.41 -11.05 7.41
C VAL A 287 -16.19 -9.53 7.42
N PHE A 288 -15.95 -8.92 6.26
CA PHE A 288 -15.77 -7.47 6.16
C PHE A 288 -17.06 -6.72 6.55
N ALA A 289 -18.21 -7.11 6.02
CA ALA A 289 -19.49 -6.46 6.33
C ALA A 289 -19.83 -6.54 7.82
N VAL A 290 -19.75 -7.73 8.40
CA VAL A 290 -20.04 -7.94 9.83
C VAL A 290 -18.95 -7.29 10.69
N GLY A 291 -17.67 -7.49 10.35
CA GLY A 291 -16.56 -6.97 11.11
C GLY A 291 -16.55 -5.45 11.17
N PHE A 292 -16.70 -4.74 10.04
CA PHE A 292 -16.79 -3.28 10.05
C PHE A 292 -18.02 -2.76 10.77
N THR A 293 -19.14 -3.50 10.75
CA THR A 293 -20.31 -3.15 11.56
C THR A 293 -19.96 -3.18 13.05
N TYR A 294 -19.26 -4.21 13.50
CA TYR A 294 -18.77 -4.26 14.88
C TYR A 294 -17.77 -3.15 15.19
N VAL A 295 -16.78 -2.92 14.34
CA VAL A 295 -15.80 -1.83 14.49
C VAL A 295 -16.49 -0.46 14.63
N ALA A 296 -17.57 -0.22 13.88
CA ALA A 296 -18.29 1.05 13.91
C ALA A 296 -19.13 1.26 15.17
N PHE A 297 -19.71 0.20 15.72
CA PHE A 297 -20.67 0.34 16.84
C PHE A 297 -20.11 -0.11 18.19
N SER A 298 -19.06 -0.90 18.23
CA SER A 298 -18.40 -1.35 19.47
C SER A 298 -17.25 -0.42 19.80
N MET A 299 -17.45 0.44 20.80
CA MET A 299 -16.38 1.29 21.35
C MET A 299 -15.61 0.51 22.45
N ASP A 300 -15.24 -0.74 22.15
CA ASP A 300 -14.57 -1.65 23.08
C ASP A 300 -13.58 -2.58 22.36
N PHE A 301 -12.95 -3.48 23.11
CA PHE A 301 -12.00 -4.45 22.58
C PHE A 301 -12.63 -5.52 21.68
N ILE A 302 -13.97 -5.67 21.65
CA ILE A 302 -14.65 -6.56 20.71
C ILE A 302 -14.50 -6.00 19.29
N GLY A 303 -14.67 -4.67 19.12
CA GLY A 303 -14.43 -4.00 17.85
C GLY A 303 -12.98 -4.16 17.37
N LEU A 304 -11.99 -4.08 18.28
CA LEU A 304 -10.59 -4.35 17.93
C LEU A 304 -10.40 -5.80 17.48
N THR A 305 -11.02 -6.77 18.17
CA THR A 305 -10.95 -8.17 17.76
C THR A 305 -11.56 -8.38 16.36
N ALA A 306 -12.70 -7.73 16.08
CA ALA A 306 -13.31 -7.75 14.75
C ALA A 306 -12.37 -7.15 13.68
N MET A 307 -11.67 -6.06 13.99
CA MET A 307 -10.67 -5.46 13.11
C MET A 307 -9.51 -6.44 12.78
N LEU A 308 -8.99 -7.15 13.78
CA LEU A 308 -7.93 -8.16 13.59
C LEU A 308 -8.42 -9.37 12.78
N ILE A 309 -9.69 -9.76 12.92
CA ILE A 309 -10.30 -10.80 12.09
C ILE A 309 -10.40 -10.34 10.63
N ILE A 310 -10.77 -9.07 10.37
CA ILE A 310 -10.76 -8.49 9.02
C ILE A 310 -9.35 -8.58 8.43
N CYS A 311 -8.30 -8.19 9.19
CA CYS A 311 -6.90 -8.27 8.74
C CYS A 311 -6.49 -9.71 8.38
N LEU A 312 -6.92 -10.71 9.15
CA LEU A 312 -6.65 -12.12 8.85
C LEU A 312 -7.24 -12.55 7.50
N PHE A 313 -8.48 -12.14 7.22
CA PHE A 313 -9.17 -12.52 5.99
C PHE A 313 -8.81 -11.66 4.78
N SER A 314 -8.28 -10.45 5.00
CA SER A 314 -7.89 -9.55 3.90
C SER A 314 -6.82 -10.14 3.00
N GLY A 315 -5.83 -10.83 3.59
CA GLY A 315 -4.74 -11.47 2.85
C GLY A 315 -5.16 -12.55 1.85
N VAL A 316 -6.41 -13.03 1.92
CA VAL A 316 -6.92 -14.04 0.99
C VAL A 316 -7.31 -13.42 -0.35
N MET A 317 -7.76 -12.15 -0.38
CA MET A 317 -8.39 -11.55 -1.57
C MET A 317 -7.43 -11.27 -2.71
N GLU A 318 -6.25 -10.74 -2.43
CA GLU A 318 -5.28 -10.35 -3.46
C GLU A 318 -4.81 -11.56 -4.31
N PRO A 319 -4.31 -12.68 -3.72
CA PRO A 319 -3.91 -13.84 -4.52
C PRO A 319 -5.06 -14.44 -5.33
N ILE A 320 -6.28 -14.43 -4.76
CA ILE A 320 -7.47 -14.97 -5.42
C ILE A 320 -7.84 -14.12 -6.64
N ALA A 321 -7.92 -12.80 -6.46
CA ALA A 321 -8.31 -11.89 -7.52
C ALA A 321 -7.28 -11.87 -8.65
N THR A 322 -6.00 -11.72 -8.30
CA THR A 322 -4.89 -11.72 -9.26
C THR A 322 -4.81 -13.06 -10.00
N GLY A 323 -4.90 -14.19 -9.30
CA GLY A 323 -4.91 -15.52 -9.92
C GLY A 323 -6.11 -15.70 -10.84
N TYR A 324 -7.32 -15.32 -10.40
CA TYR A 324 -8.54 -15.42 -11.22
C TYR A 324 -8.45 -14.60 -12.50
N LEU A 325 -7.89 -13.40 -12.42
CA LEU A 325 -7.66 -12.49 -13.54
C LEU A 325 -6.63 -13.09 -14.51
N HIS A 326 -5.43 -13.43 -14.03
CA HIS A 326 -4.30 -13.85 -14.87
C HIS A 326 -4.53 -15.18 -15.59
N HIS A 327 -5.36 -16.08 -15.05
CA HIS A 327 -5.78 -17.31 -15.74
C HIS A 327 -6.73 -17.06 -16.92
N ARG A 328 -7.33 -15.86 -17.03
CA ARG A 328 -8.33 -15.51 -18.05
C ARG A 328 -7.89 -14.43 -19.03
N ILE A 329 -6.68 -13.93 -18.88
CA ILE A 329 -6.10 -12.89 -19.72
C ILE A 329 -4.96 -13.48 -20.57
N ASN A 330 -4.92 -13.08 -21.85
CA ASN A 330 -3.77 -13.35 -22.71
C ASN A 330 -2.55 -12.55 -22.22
N SER A 331 -1.35 -13.14 -22.35
CA SER A 331 -0.10 -12.52 -21.90
C SER A 331 0.14 -11.10 -22.45
N SER A 332 -0.27 -10.85 -23.69
CA SER A 332 -0.15 -9.54 -24.35
C SER A 332 -1.02 -8.43 -23.75
N MET A 333 -2.04 -8.76 -22.96
CA MET A 333 -2.96 -7.80 -22.36
C MET A 333 -2.75 -7.63 -20.84
N ARG A 334 -1.89 -8.42 -20.21
CA ARG A 334 -1.72 -8.43 -18.75
C ARG A 334 -1.39 -7.04 -18.21
N ALA A 335 -0.30 -6.44 -18.69
CA ALA A 335 0.13 -5.13 -18.23
C ALA A 335 -0.97 -4.06 -18.38
N THR A 336 -1.71 -4.10 -19.51
CA THR A 336 -2.82 -3.19 -19.77
C THR A 336 -3.95 -3.34 -18.74
N ILE A 337 -4.34 -4.57 -18.45
CA ILE A 337 -5.46 -4.86 -17.55
C ILE A 337 -5.04 -4.63 -16.09
N ASP A 338 -3.81 -5.01 -15.70
CA ASP A 338 -3.30 -4.77 -14.36
C ASP A 338 -3.21 -3.26 -14.04
N SER A 339 -2.75 -2.43 -14.98
CA SER A 339 -2.76 -0.98 -14.79
C SER A 339 -4.17 -0.40 -14.72
N PHE A 340 -5.13 -0.94 -15.50
CA PHE A 340 -6.52 -0.51 -15.41
C PHE A 340 -7.16 -0.93 -14.08
N GLN A 341 -6.79 -2.10 -13.55
CA GLN A 341 -7.17 -2.54 -12.22
C GLN A 341 -6.66 -1.57 -11.14
N SER A 342 -5.38 -1.22 -11.18
CA SER A 342 -4.77 -0.27 -10.24
C SER A 342 -5.47 1.09 -10.27
N LEU A 343 -5.85 1.58 -11.47
CA LEU A 343 -6.66 2.80 -11.60
C LEU A 343 -8.02 2.64 -10.92
N GLY A 344 -8.70 1.50 -11.12
CA GLY A 344 -9.97 1.18 -10.49
C GLY A 344 -9.87 1.12 -8.96
N GLU A 345 -8.82 0.50 -8.43
CA GLU A 345 -8.53 0.44 -6.99
C GLU A 345 -8.38 1.83 -6.38
N ASN A 346 -7.59 2.71 -7.02
CA ASN A 346 -7.41 4.09 -6.58
C ASN A 346 -8.72 4.89 -6.63
N LEU A 347 -9.57 4.67 -7.63
CA LEU A 347 -10.89 5.32 -7.72
C LEU A 347 -11.82 4.85 -6.59
N VAL A 348 -11.90 3.54 -6.35
CA VAL A 348 -12.72 2.98 -5.25
C VAL A 348 -12.21 3.47 -3.90
N HIS A 349 -10.90 3.47 -3.70
CA HIS A 349 -10.27 3.98 -2.47
C HIS A 349 -10.61 5.46 -2.27
N THR A 350 -10.44 6.32 -3.29
CA THR A 350 -10.80 7.74 -3.23
C THR A 350 -12.28 7.95 -2.87
N PHE A 351 -13.17 7.19 -3.52
CA PHE A 351 -14.61 7.30 -3.27
C PHE A 351 -14.97 6.85 -1.85
N ALA A 352 -14.40 5.75 -1.39
CA ALA A 352 -14.54 5.27 -0.02
C ALA A 352 -14.01 6.29 0.99
N GLY A 353 -12.89 6.96 0.67
CA GLY A 353 -12.31 8.02 1.48
C GLY A 353 -13.19 9.24 1.66
N LEU A 354 -13.76 9.76 0.59
CA LEU A 354 -14.66 10.91 0.67
C LEU A 354 -15.85 10.62 1.61
N GLY A 355 -16.43 9.41 1.51
CA GLY A 355 -17.47 8.98 2.43
C GLY A 355 -16.96 8.78 3.86
N PHE A 356 -15.81 8.10 4.02
CA PHE A 356 -15.17 7.91 5.32
C PHE A 356 -14.91 9.26 6.02
N GLY A 357 -14.26 10.21 5.35
CA GLY A 357 -13.95 11.53 5.88
C GLY A 357 -15.21 12.32 6.26
N TYR A 358 -16.25 12.29 5.42
CA TYR A 358 -17.51 12.96 5.71
C TYR A 358 -18.19 12.40 6.96
N PHE A 359 -18.30 11.08 7.09
CA PHE A 359 -18.92 10.48 8.28
C PHE A 359 -18.03 10.61 9.52
N ALA A 360 -16.72 10.53 9.34
CA ALA A 360 -15.78 10.74 10.45
C ALA A 360 -15.80 12.19 10.98
N SER A 361 -16.05 13.18 10.13
CA SER A 361 -16.22 14.56 10.61
C SER A 361 -17.41 14.77 11.54
N LYS A 362 -18.41 13.86 11.53
CA LYS A 362 -19.62 13.93 12.33
C LYS A 362 -19.61 12.99 13.54
N TYR A 363 -18.99 11.83 13.40
CA TYR A 363 -19.08 10.74 14.37
C TYR A 363 -17.70 10.15 14.69
N ASP A 364 -16.63 10.95 14.51
CA ASP A 364 -15.23 10.52 14.67
C ASP A 364 -14.90 9.29 13.81
N VAL A 365 -13.77 8.65 14.06
CA VAL A 365 -13.29 7.47 13.30
C VAL A 365 -14.34 6.34 13.20
N PHE A 366 -15.19 6.20 14.21
CA PHE A 366 -16.30 5.23 14.23
C PHE A 366 -17.30 5.47 13.10
N GLY A 367 -17.64 6.75 12.84
CA GLY A 367 -18.51 7.12 11.71
C GLY A 367 -17.87 6.78 10.36
N GLY A 368 -16.57 6.99 10.22
CA GLY A 368 -15.80 6.57 9.04
C GLY A 368 -15.93 5.06 8.80
N TYR A 369 -15.65 4.24 9.82
CA TYR A 369 -15.82 2.79 9.73
C TYR A 369 -17.28 2.37 9.51
N GLY A 370 -18.25 3.14 10.03
CA GLY A 370 -19.68 2.93 9.75
C GLY A 370 -20.00 3.10 8.25
N PHE A 371 -19.38 4.07 7.59
CA PHE A 371 -19.53 4.23 6.14
C PHE A 371 -18.91 3.03 5.38
N ILE A 372 -17.73 2.56 5.78
CA ILE A 372 -17.12 1.35 5.19
C ILE A 372 -18.01 0.13 5.41
N ALA A 373 -18.62 -0.02 6.60
CA ALA A 373 -19.59 -1.07 6.87
C ALA A 373 -20.77 -1.02 5.89
N MET A 374 -21.36 0.16 5.68
CA MET A 374 -22.46 0.35 4.71
C MET A 374 -22.02 -0.02 3.30
N LEU A 375 -20.82 0.38 2.87
CA LEU A 375 -20.27 0.04 1.56
C LEU A 375 -20.10 -1.48 1.40
N CYS A 376 -19.50 -2.15 2.38
CA CYS A 376 -19.32 -3.60 2.37
C CYS A 376 -20.64 -4.35 2.40
N CYS A 377 -21.62 -3.93 3.21
CA CYS A 377 -22.95 -4.53 3.27
C CYS A 377 -23.71 -4.36 1.93
N ALA A 378 -23.71 -3.14 1.36
CA ALA A 378 -24.36 -2.86 0.08
C ALA A 378 -23.73 -3.71 -1.05
N PHE A 379 -22.39 -3.79 -1.06
CA PHE A 379 -21.68 -4.61 -2.03
C PHE A 379 -21.98 -6.10 -1.84
N LEU A 380 -22.00 -6.61 -0.62
CA LEU A 380 -22.32 -8.01 -0.30
C LEU A 380 -23.74 -8.37 -0.81
N VAL A 381 -24.73 -7.51 -0.57
CA VAL A 381 -26.11 -7.73 -1.06
C VAL A 381 -26.13 -7.78 -2.59
N TRP A 382 -25.44 -6.84 -3.24
CA TRP A 382 -25.31 -6.85 -4.69
C TRP A 382 -24.57 -8.09 -5.22
N PHE A 383 -23.48 -8.50 -4.54
CA PHE A 383 -22.68 -9.68 -4.88
C PHE A 383 -23.52 -10.96 -4.85
N ILE A 384 -24.40 -11.14 -3.88
CA ILE A 384 -25.29 -12.32 -3.80
C ILE A 384 -26.13 -12.47 -5.09
N GLY A 385 -26.68 -11.37 -5.59
CA GLY A 385 -27.45 -11.38 -6.84
C GLY A 385 -26.60 -11.59 -8.09
N ALA A 386 -25.44 -10.94 -8.14
CA ALA A 386 -24.54 -10.94 -9.29
C ALA A 386 -23.65 -12.20 -9.40
N SER A 387 -23.33 -12.83 -8.27
CA SER A 387 -22.34 -13.92 -8.16
C SER A 387 -22.75 -15.24 -8.83
N ARG A 388 -24.02 -15.37 -9.27
CA ARG A 388 -24.45 -16.52 -10.09
C ARG A 388 -23.69 -16.63 -11.41
N LYS A 389 -22.98 -15.56 -11.79
CA LYS A 389 -22.16 -15.48 -13.02
C LYS A 389 -20.72 -15.92 -12.82
N ILE A 390 -20.26 -16.10 -11.55
CA ILE A 390 -18.93 -16.64 -11.28
C ILE A 390 -19.01 -18.15 -11.46
N GLU A 391 -18.31 -18.64 -12.48
CA GLU A 391 -18.17 -20.08 -12.71
C GLU A 391 -17.30 -20.71 -11.60
N GLN A 392 -17.59 -21.97 -11.33
CA GLN A 392 -16.86 -22.79 -10.35
C GLN A 392 -15.42 -23.03 -10.77
#